data_19af7cb5700422b546f4d177efa76565
#
_entry.id   19af7cb5700422b546f4d177efa76565
#
_cell.length_a   1.000
_cell.length_b   1.000
_cell.length_c   1.000
_cell.angle_alpha   90.00
_cell.angle_beta   90.00
_cell.angle_gamma   90.00
#
_symmetry.space_group_name_H-M   'P 1'
#
loop_
_entity.id
_entity.type
_entity.pdbx_description
1 polymer ?
#
loop_
_entity_poly.entity_id
_entity_poly.type
_entity_poly.pdbx_seq_one_letter_code
_entity_poly.pdbx_strand_id
1 'polypeptide(L)'
;VSAVTGTGTSQTGERIKDLSEVPSFPAIYAAALDPRSALDPRRARRAPQADPTLPSIAYRVRKVRIDAERARDFDHLMGGPATDLVHPGVLHVLAFPVSLALLARRDVPFALLGLVHLRNQILQHRPVRVGELVDVECRVRDLQPHRKGRTFEAVSTILGQDGEIIATDVSTYLITGEGAESGSASAADGSASGSTSSGGPEHSARRAFEAPRPTGRWKLPADTGRRYAAVSGDVNPIHLSALSAKAFGFPRAIAHGMYTASRAFTESGVDLSRPLRWDVSFDAPVTLPGTVLVAYDDDRGSGDPQGSGDDRGSGGVRCVGWRAGSGDKGPRRCFEVAVTTLG
;
A
#
# COMPACT_ATOMS: atom_id res chain seq x y z
N VAL A 1 3.84 34.31 0.34
CA VAL A 1 2.46 34.17 0.83
C VAL A 1 2.52 33.26 2.03
N SER A 2 2.29 33.80 3.24
CA SER A 2 2.39 33.09 4.51
C SER A 2 1.18 32.16 4.67
N ALA A 3 1.42 30.85 4.72
CA ALA A 3 0.40 29.87 5.06
C ALA A 3 0.11 29.95 6.57
N VAL A 4 -1.13 30.25 6.92
CA VAL A 4 -1.64 30.20 8.29
C VAL A 4 -1.72 28.72 8.70
N THR A 5 -0.84 28.29 9.60
CA THR A 5 -0.85 26.95 10.18
C THR A 5 -1.58 27.01 11.52
N GLY A 6 -2.82 26.52 11.55
CA GLY A 6 -3.52 26.20 12.80
C GLY A 6 -3.01 24.86 13.36
N THR A 7 -2.73 24.80 14.65
CA THR A 7 -2.44 23.53 15.36
C THR A 7 -3.65 23.20 16.22
N GLY A 8 -4.30 22.05 15.92
CA GLY A 8 -5.35 21.47 16.76
C GLY A 8 -4.81 20.26 17.54
N THR A 9 -5.54 19.78 18.55
CA THR A 9 -5.23 18.56 19.30
C THR A 9 -6.25 17.49 18.95
N SER A 10 -5.80 16.26 18.69
CA SER A 10 -6.69 15.12 18.47
C SER A 10 -7.29 14.62 19.79
N GLN A 11 -8.31 13.76 19.72
CA GLN A 11 -8.88 13.08 20.91
C GLN A 11 -7.84 12.22 21.67
N THR A 12 -6.69 11.93 21.06
CA THR A 12 -5.57 11.17 21.62
C THR A 12 -4.43 12.05 22.17
N GLY A 13 -4.59 13.38 22.22
CA GLY A 13 -3.54 14.30 22.69
C GLY A 13 -2.40 14.55 21.69
N GLU A 14 -2.47 14.01 20.50
CA GLU A 14 -1.49 14.14 19.44
C GLU A 14 -1.64 15.50 18.72
N ARG A 15 -0.54 16.14 18.35
CA ARG A 15 -0.58 17.41 17.62
C ARG A 15 -1.00 17.16 16.16
N ILE A 16 -1.97 17.94 15.68
CA ILE A 16 -2.40 17.93 14.29
C ILE A 16 -1.88 19.18 13.60
N LYS A 17 -1.29 19.00 12.42
CA LYS A 17 -0.93 20.09 11.52
C LYS A 17 -1.90 20.11 10.35
N ASP A 18 -2.72 21.13 10.28
CA ASP A 18 -3.56 21.37 9.12
C ASP A 18 -2.70 21.88 7.94
N LEU A 19 -2.87 21.26 6.77
CA LEU A 19 -2.30 21.66 5.50
C LEU A 19 -3.36 22.44 4.72
N SER A 20 -2.93 23.44 3.96
CA SER A 20 -3.85 24.28 3.15
C SER A 20 -4.47 23.54 1.97
N GLU A 21 -3.78 22.52 1.46
CA GLU A 21 -4.17 21.74 0.29
C GLU A 21 -3.54 20.35 0.30
N VAL A 22 -4.03 19.46 -0.56
CA VAL A 22 -3.43 18.14 -0.77
C VAL A 22 -2.03 18.30 -1.37
N PRO A 23 -0.98 17.74 -0.75
CA PRO A 23 0.39 17.89 -1.23
C PRO A 23 0.59 17.32 -2.64
N SER A 24 1.43 17.95 -3.43
CA SER A 24 1.77 17.50 -4.78
C SER A 24 2.83 16.39 -4.74
N PHE A 25 2.53 15.24 -5.33
CA PHE A 25 3.48 14.13 -5.47
C PHE A 25 4.80 14.52 -6.15
N PRO A 26 4.78 15.22 -7.32
CA PRO A 26 6.03 15.65 -7.94
C PRO A 26 6.90 16.50 -7.02
N ALA A 27 6.29 17.40 -6.24
CA ALA A 27 7.04 18.23 -5.29
C ALA A 27 7.65 17.41 -4.15
N ILE A 28 6.92 16.41 -3.62
CA ILE A 28 7.42 15.51 -2.57
C ILE A 28 8.60 14.69 -3.08
N TYR A 29 8.48 14.07 -4.26
CA TYR A 29 9.54 13.27 -4.84
C TYR A 29 10.75 14.12 -5.27
N ALA A 30 10.53 15.30 -5.83
CA ALA A 30 11.63 16.24 -6.16
C ALA A 30 12.42 16.62 -4.89
N ALA A 31 11.73 16.91 -3.79
CA ALA A 31 12.39 17.20 -2.51
C ALA A 31 13.14 15.98 -1.94
N ALA A 32 12.60 14.77 -2.13
CA ALA A 32 13.26 13.52 -1.69
C ALA A 32 14.49 13.16 -2.54
N LEU A 33 14.51 13.57 -3.81
CA LEU A 33 15.61 13.34 -4.76
C LEU A 33 16.65 14.48 -4.76
N ASP A 34 16.40 15.61 -4.08
CA ASP A 34 17.36 16.74 -4.03
C ASP A 34 18.67 16.28 -3.35
N PRO A 35 19.82 16.30 -4.07
CA PRO A 35 21.10 15.94 -3.50
C PRO A 35 21.48 16.78 -2.28
N ARG A 36 20.98 18.02 -2.20
CA ARG A 36 21.21 18.91 -1.06
C ARG A 36 20.52 18.40 0.20
N SER A 37 19.43 17.65 0.07
CA SER A 37 18.76 17.00 1.21
C SER A 37 19.59 15.83 1.77
N ALA A 38 20.40 15.15 0.93
CA ALA A 38 21.35 14.12 1.33
C ALA A 38 22.62 14.71 1.98
N LEU A 39 22.98 15.95 1.59
CA LEU A 39 24.14 16.68 2.12
C LEU A 39 23.80 17.55 3.36
N ASP A 40 22.55 17.52 3.86
CA ASP A 40 22.19 18.25 5.08
C ASP A 40 23.05 17.70 6.25
N PRO A 41 23.99 18.52 6.81
CA PRO A 41 24.86 18.09 7.89
C PRO A 41 24.08 17.64 9.14
N ARG A 42 22.81 18.01 9.25
CA ARG A 42 21.92 17.56 10.30
C ARG A 42 21.40 16.13 10.11
N ARG A 43 21.29 15.66 8.84
CA ARG A 43 21.07 14.25 8.52
C ARG A 43 22.33 13.40 8.68
N ALA A 44 23.47 13.91 8.22
CA ALA A 44 24.77 13.23 8.37
C ALA A 44 25.24 13.12 9.83
N ARG A 45 24.81 14.05 10.72
CA ARG A 45 25.13 14.03 12.16
C ARG A 45 24.16 13.16 12.99
N ARG A 46 23.09 12.67 12.42
CA ARG A 46 22.31 11.63 13.10
C ARG A 46 23.08 10.31 12.91
N ALA A 47 23.94 10.02 13.88
CA ALA A 47 24.43 8.66 14.12
C ALA A 47 23.24 7.70 14.06
N PRO A 48 23.38 6.45 13.58
CA PRO A 48 22.33 5.46 13.63
C PRO A 48 21.74 5.50 15.05
N GLN A 49 20.56 6.06 15.19
CA GLN A 49 19.90 6.14 16.48
C GLN A 49 19.65 4.71 16.91
N ALA A 50 20.22 4.27 18.02
CA ALA A 50 20.04 2.91 18.54
C ALA A 50 18.54 2.55 18.65
N ASP A 51 17.68 3.58 18.78
CA ASP A 51 16.23 3.43 18.87
C ASP A 51 15.51 4.60 18.15
N PRO A 52 15.31 4.49 16.81
CA PRO A 52 14.62 5.52 16.05
C PRO A 52 13.14 5.60 16.48
N THR A 53 12.64 6.80 16.65
CA THR A 53 11.23 7.07 17.00
C THR A 53 10.50 7.71 15.82
N LEU A 54 9.23 7.40 15.66
CA LEU A 54 8.34 8.06 14.72
C LEU A 54 7.86 9.41 15.25
N PRO A 55 7.57 10.40 14.37
CA PRO A 55 7.02 11.67 14.80
C PRO A 55 5.60 11.52 15.38
N SER A 56 5.35 12.14 16.53
CA SER A 56 4.03 12.21 17.19
C SER A 56 3.21 13.39 16.69
N ILE A 57 2.99 13.45 15.38
CA ILE A 57 2.20 14.49 14.72
C ILE A 57 1.38 13.89 13.59
N ALA A 58 0.12 14.32 13.47
CA ALA A 58 -0.72 14.01 12.32
C ALA A 58 -0.72 15.19 11.33
N TYR A 59 -0.85 14.91 10.03
CA TYR A 59 -1.15 15.88 9.00
C TYR A 59 -2.60 15.74 8.58
N ARG A 60 -3.29 16.87 8.40
CA ARG A 60 -4.69 16.89 7.98
C ARG A 60 -4.92 17.89 6.86
N VAL A 61 -5.70 17.46 5.87
CA VAL A 61 -6.29 18.34 4.83
C VAL A 61 -7.79 18.30 4.98
N ARG A 62 -8.42 19.47 5.00
CA ARG A 62 -9.86 19.60 5.18
C ARG A 62 -10.58 19.83 3.86
N LYS A 63 -11.84 19.43 3.80
CA LYS A 63 -12.77 19.69 2.69
C LYS A 63 -12.21 19.30 1.32
N VAL A 64 -11.55 18.13 1.28
CA VAL A 64 -11.10 17.56 0.01
C VAL A 64 -12.32 17.02 -0.72
N ARG A 65 -12.56 17.51 -1.93
CA ARG A 65 -13.65 16.99 -2.78
C ARG A 65 -13.20 15.73 -3.47
N ILE A 66 -14.04 14.71 -3.43
CA ILE A 66 -13.83 13.51 -4.24
C ILE A 66 -14.20 13.85 -5.68
N ASP A 67 -13.19 13.97 -6.51
CA ASP A 67 -13.34 14.38 -7.91
C ASP A 67 -13.96 13.25 -8.74
N ALA A 68 -15.06 13.57 -9.43
CA ALA A 68 -15.85 12.60 -10.18
C ALA A 68 -15.12 12.10 -11.45
N GLU A 69 -14.35 12.96 -12.09
CA GLU A 69 -13.60 12.60 -13.29
C GLU A 69 -12.46 11.63 -12.92
N ARG A 70 -11.73 11.93 -11.87
CA ARG A 70 -10.68 11.06 -11.34
C ARG A 70 -11.22 9.72 -10.88
N ALA A 71 -12.36 9.69 -10.17
CA ALA A 71 -13.01 8.46 -9.73
C ALA A 71 -13.43 7.59 -10.92
N ARG A 72 -14.07 8.20 -11.93
CA ARG A 72 -14.44 7.53 -13.19
C ARG A 72 -13.21 6.94 -13.91
N ASP A 73 -12.15 7.73 -14.06
CA ASP A 73 -10.95 7.29 -14.79
C ASP A 73 -10.21 6.18 -14.02
N PHE A 74 -10.27 6.21 -12.68
CA PHE A 74 -9.77 5.15 -11.83
C PHE A 74 -10.56 3.85 -12.07
N ASP A 75 -11.90 3.89 -12.00
CA ASP A 75 -12.76 2.73 -12.21
C ASP A 75 -12.53 2.10 -13.59
N HIS A 76 -12.49 2.91 -14.65
CA HIS A 76 -12.21 2.45 -16.00
C HIS A 76 -10.83 1.80 -16.13
N LEU A 77 -9.81 2.36 -15.46
CA LEU A 77 -8.47 1.76 -15.45
C LEU A 77 -8.46 0.41 -14.73
N MET A 78 -9.27 0.24 -13.69
CA MET A 78 -9.42 -1.03 -12.98
C MET A 78 -10.26 -2.04 -13.76
N GLY A 79 -10.94 -1.62 -14.82
CA GLY A 79 -11.82 -2.46 -15.67
C GLY A 79 -13.26 -2.55 -15.17
N GLY A 80 -13.65 -1.68 -14.26
CA GLY A 80 -15.02 -1.56 -13.75
C GLY A 80 -15.85 -0.47 -14.43
N PRO A 81 -17.16 -0.48 -14.23
CA PRO A 81 -18.03 0.62 -14.60
C PRO A 81 -17.83 1.81 -13.65
N ALA A 82 -17.89 3.03 -14.18
CA ALA A 82 -17.98 4.21 -13.34
C ALA A 82 -19.37 4.31 -12.70
N THR A 83 -19.41 4.52 -11.39
CA THR A 83 -20.64 4.66 -10.62
C THR A 83 -20.60 5.91 -9.74
N ASP A 84 -21.71 6.21 -9.04
CA ASP A 84 -21.76 7.25 -8.02
C ASP A 84 -21.00 6.86 -6.74
N LEU A 85 -20.76 5.55 -6.54
CA LEU A 85 -20.06 5.03 -5.38
C LEU A 85 -18.56 4.97 -5.65
N VAL A 86 -17.80 5.44 -4.69
CA VAL A 86 -16.35 5.59 -4.79
C VAL A 86 -15.66 4.26 -4.46
N HIS A 87 -14.82 3.80 -5.37
CA HIS A 87 -13.95 2.66 -5.13
C HIS A 87 -12.99 2.95 -3.94
N PRO A 88 -12.82 2.03 -2.97
CA PRO A 88 -11.95 2.26 -1.80
C PRO A 88 -10.51 2.65 -2.17
N GLY A 89 -10.01 2.17 -3.31
CA GLY A 89 -8.71 2.57 -3.84
C GLY A 89 -8.60 4.06 -4.18
N VAL A 90 -9.70 4.75 -4.47
CA VAL A 90 -9.72 6.21 -4.64
C VAL A 90 -9.51 6.91 -3.30
N LEU A 91 -10.06 6.37 -2.20
CA LEU A 91 -9.81 6.90 -0.85
C LEU A 91 -8.34 6.77 -0.46
N HIS A 92 -7.71 5.63 -0.79
CA HIS A 92 -6.27 5.44 -0.63
C HIS A 92 -5.48 6.50 -1.43
N VAL A 93 -5.81 6.66 -2.71
CA VAL A 93 -5.16 7.65 -3.60
C VAL A 93 -5.32 9.08 -3.09
N LEU A 94 -6.46 9.39 -2.47
CA LEU A 94 -6.73 10.71 -1.88
C LEU A 94 -5.85 10.98 -0.65
N ALA A 95 -5.64 9.97 0.18
CA ALA A 95 -4.89 10.05 1.42
C ALA A 95 -3.37 9.96 1.22
N PHE A 96 -2.92 9.21 0.21
CA PHE A 96 -1.52 8.88 0.01
C PHE A 96 -0.58 10.08 -0.09
N PRO A 97 -0.88 11.20 -0.80
CA PRO A 97 -0.01 12.38 -0.83
C PRO A 97 0.15 13.05 0.54
N VAL A 98 -0.88 13.02 1.38
CA VAL A 98 -0.82 13.55 2.75
C VAL A 98 0.10 12.69 3.61
N SER A 99 -0.04 11.36 3.50
CA SER A 99 0.82 10.37 4.14
C SER A 99 2.29 10.52 3.69
N LEU A 100 2.54 10.64 2.39
CA LEU A 100 3.89 10.86 1.86
C LEU A 100 4.52 12.17 2.33
N ALA A 101 3.74 13.24 2.41
CA ALA A 101 4.24 14.53 2.93
C ALA A 101 4.64 14.42 4.42
N LEU A 102 3.91 13.62 5.19
CA LEU A 102 4.28 13.31 6.58
C LEU A 102 5.58 12.49 6.62
N LEU A 103 5.72 11.47 5.77
CA LEU A 103 6.91 10.62 5.69
C LEU A 103 8.14 11.34 5.14
N ALA A 104 7.95 12.39 4.33
CA ALA A 104 9.03 13.23 3.81
C ALA A 104 9.61 14.21 4.84
N ARG A 105 9.09 14.26 6.06
CA ARG A 105 9.58 15.14 7.13
C ARG A 105 11.02 14.80 7.50
N ARG A 106 11.76 15.82 7.92
CA ARG A 106 13.17 15.67 8.32
C ARG A 106 13.38 14.88 9.62
N ASP A 107 12.35 14.81 10.48
CA ASP A 107 12.37 14.06 11.74
C ASP A 107 11.93 12.60 11.59
N VAL A 108 11.50 12.18 10.39
CA VAL A 108 11.31 10.77 10.05
C VAL A 108 12.68 10.10 9.87
N PRO A 109 12.98 9.01 10.59
CA PRO A 109 14.34 8.46 10.69
C PRO A 109 14.77 7.59 9.50
N PHE A 110 14.03 7.60 8.40
CA PHE A 110 14.34 6.79 7.20
C PHE A 110 14.06 7.56 5.91
N ALA A 111 14.64 7.08 4.81
CA ALA A 111 14.43 7.68 3.50
C ALA A 111 13.07 7.27 2.92
N LEU A 112 12.35 8.23 2.32
CA LEU A 112 11.08 7.98 1.64
C LEU A 112 11.22 7.01 0.46
N LEU A 113 12.30 7.18 -0.33
CA LEU A 113 12.62 6.30 -1.44
C LEU A 113 13.26 5.01 -0.90
N GLY A 114 12.69 3.88 -1.24
CA GLY A 114 13.12 2.57 -0.73
C GLY A 114 12.14 1.93 0.26
N LEU A 115 11.07 2.62 0.63
CA LEU A 115 9.97 2.00 1.37
C LEU A 115 9.31 0.91 0.53
N VAL A 116 9.13 -0.26 1.11
CA VAL A 116 8.43 -1.38 0.47
C VAL A 116 7.06 -1.54 1.09
N HIS A 117 6.01 -1.37 0.30
CA HIS A 117 4.64 -1.58 0.76
C HIS A 117 4.39 -3.08 0.92
N LEU A 118 4.15 -3.53 2.15
CA LEU A 118 3.93 -4.95 2.47
C LEU A 118 2.46 -5.32 2.58
N ARG A 119 1.66 -4.44 3.17
CA ARG A 119 0.24 -4.68 3.43
C ARG A 119 -0.53 -3.37 3.34
N ASN A 120 -1.80 -3.51 3.00
CA ASN A 120 -2.77 -2.44 3.11
C ASN A 120 -4.09 -3.01 3.65
N GLN A 121 -4.74 -2.27 4.54
CA GLN A 121 -6.08 -2.58 5.02
C GLN A 121 -6.93 -1.34 4.92
N ILE A 122 -8.07 -1.43 4.27
CA ILE A 122 -9.10 -0.39 4.28
C ILE A 122 -10.34 -0.94 4.99
N LEU A 123 -10.75 -0.24 6.02
CA LEU A 123 -12.03 -0.44 6.68
C LEU A 123 -12.93 0.74 6.33
N GLN A 124 -13.96 0.50 5.53
CA GLN A 124 -14.93 1.51 5.10
C GLN A 124 -16.24 1.27 5.84
N HIS A 125 -16.66 2.24 6.65
CA HIS A 125 -17.82 2.13 7.55
C HIS A 125 -19.13 2.48 6.86
N ARG A 126 -19.09 3.24 5.78
CA ARG A 126 -20.25 3.56 4.95
C ARG A 126 -19.87 3.78 3.49
N PRO A 127 -20.83 3.69 2.56
CA PRO A 127 -20.59 4.10 1.18
C PRO A 127 -20.14 5.56 1.09
N VAL A 128 -19.27 5.83 0.13
CA VAL A 128 -18.80 7.18 -0.19
C VAL A 128 -19.23 7.52 -1.62
N ARG A 129 -19.65 8.75 -1.85
CA ARG A 129 -20.13 9.20 -3.15
C ARG A 129 -19.18 10.19 -3.81
N VAL A 130 -19.17 10.19 -5.14
CA VAL A 130 -18.46 11.21 -5.92
C VAL A 130 -19.01 12.60 -5.58
N GLY A 131 -18.12 13.58 -5.53
CA GLY A 131 -18.49 14.96 -5.16
C GLY A 131 -18.58 15.23 -3.66
N GLU A 132 -18.54 14.19 -2.82
CA GLU A 132 -18.52 14.34 -1.37
C GLU A 132 -17.28 15.11 -0.90
N LEU A 133 -17.43 15.91 0.15
CA LEU A 133 -16.34 16.61 0.82
C LEU A 133 -15.91 15.80 2.05
N VAL A 134 -14.64 15.49 2.14
CA VAL A 134 -14.06 14.73 3.26
C VAL A 134 -12.84 15.44 3.83
N ASP A 135 -12.56 15.20 5.10
CA ASP A 135 -11.28 15.56 5.70
C ASP A 135 -10.37 14.32 5.67
N VAL A 136 -9.09 14.52 5.41
CA VAL A 136 -8.08 13.45 5.37
C VAL A 136 -7.05 13.71 6.45
N GLU A 137 -6.91 12.79 7.40
CA GLU A 137 -5.92 12.84 8.47
C GLU A 137 -4.95 11.66 8.37
N CYS A 138 -3.65 11.94 8.38
CA CYS A 138 -2.62 10.90 8.28
C CYS A 138 -1.65 10.98 9.45
N ARG A 139 -1.30 9.81 10.03
CA ARG A 139 -0.32 9.63 11.10
C ARG A 139 0.53 8.39 10.84
N VAL A 140 1.63 8.26 11.59
CA VAL A 140 2.48 7.06 11.56
C VAL A 140 2.59 6.47 12.94
N ARG A 141 2.67 5.13 13.02
CA ARG A 141 2.74 4.40 14.29
C ARG A 141 3.45 3.05 14.14
N ASP A 142 3.64 2.34 15.23
CA ASP A 142 4.03 0.92 15.29
C ASP A 142 5.35 0.61 14.54
N LEU A 143 6.41 1.35 14.91
CA LEU A 143 7.75 1.02 14.42
C LEU A 143 8.23 -0.26 15.09
N GLN A 144 8.28 -1.35 14.34
CA GLN A 144 8.61 -2.69 14.84
C GLN A 144 9.85 -3.27 14.16
N PRO A 145 10.64 -4.09 14.87
CA PRO A 145 11.71 -4.88 14.26
C PRO A 145 11.14 -5.85 13.22
N HIS A 146 11.87 -6.04 12.12
CA HIS A 146 11.58 -7.03 11.10
C HIS A 146 12.87 -7.66 10.61
N ARG A 147 12.85 -8.95 10.19
CA ARG A 147 14.04 -9.69 9.75
C ARG A 147 14.84 -9.03 8.62
N LYS A 148 14.25 -8.13 7.86
CA LYS A 148 14.88 -7.37 6.76
C LYS A 148 15.07 -5.89 7.09
N GLY A 149 14.88 -5.48 8.35
CA GLY A 149 14.96 -4.09 8.76
C GLY A 149 13.90 -3.74 9.81
N ARG A 150 13.04 -2.79 9.52
CA ARG A 150 11.94 -2.38 10.41
C ARG A 150 10.65 -2.20 9.63
N THR A 151 9.51 -2.40 10.27
CA THR A 151 8.20 -2.05 9.70
C THR A 151 7.57 -0.94 10.51
N PHE A 152 6.70 -0.16 9.87
CA PHE A 152 5.83 0.80 10.51
C PHE A 152 4.50 0.88 9.78
N GLU A 153 3.50 1.48 10.42
CA GLU A 153 2.20 1.74 9.82
C GLU A 153 2.00 3.22 9.53
N ALA A 154 1.53 3.52 8.32
CA ALA A 154 0.94 4.80 7.97
C ALA A 154 -0.58 4.64 8.00
N VAL A 155 -1.23 5.39 8.88
CA VAL A 155 -2.69 5.33 9.10
C VAL A 155 -3.32 6.59 8.56
N SER A 156 -4.22 6.43 7.61
CA SER A 156 -5.03 7.52 7.06
C SER A 156 -6.48 7.34 7.50
N THR A 157 -7.07 8.38 8.07
CA THR A 157 -8.47 8.43 8.47
C THR A 157 -9.20 9.40 7.54
N ILE A 158 -10.25 8.94 6.91
CA ILE A 158 -11.16 9.73 6.10
C ILE A 158 -12.36 10.08 6.98
N LEU A 159 -12.63 11.36 7.11
CA LEU A 159 -13.66 11.90 8.00
C LEU A 159 -14.73 12.64 7.20
N GLY A 160 -15.97 12.49 7.60
CA GLY A 160 -17.09 13.33 7.15
C GLY A 160 -16.96 14.76 7.68
N GLN A 161 -17.79 15.66 7.15
CA GLN A 161 -17.79 17.06 7.58
C GLN A 161 -18.32 17.26 9.02
N ASP A 162 -19.00 16.28 9.54
CA ASP A 162 -19.47 16.16 10.94
C ASP A 162 -18.45 15.52 11.88
N GLY A 163 -17.29 15.06 11.34
CA GLY A 163 -16.23 14.36 12.09
C GLY A 163 -16.45 12.86 12.22
N GLU A 164 -17.46 12.29 11.56
CA GLU A 164 -17.66 10.83 11.47
C GLU A 164 -16.48 10.17 10.75
N ILE A 165 -16.01 9.04 11.25
CA ILE A 165 -15.01 8.23 10.55
C ILE A 165 -15.70 7.44 9.43
N ILE A 166 -15.43 7.83 8.20
CA ILE A 166 -15.96 7.18 6.99
C ILE A 166 -15.14 5.94 6.65
N ALA A 167 -13.81 6.09 6.68
CA ALA A 167 -12.90 4.98 6.40
C ALA A 167 -11.56 5.16 7.12
N THR A 168 -10.91 4.03 7.38
CA THR A 168 -9.53 3.98 7.86
C THR A 168 -8.70 3.15 6.88
N ASP A 169 -7.58 3.71 6.44
CA ASP A 169 -6.60 3.07 5.55
C ASP A 169 -5.28 2.91 6.30
N VAL A 170 -4.85 1.67 6.47
CA VAL A 170 -3.62 1.32 7.17
C VAL A 170 -2.65 0.67 6.21
N SER A 171 -1.56 1.37 5.88
CA SER A 171 -0.47 0.87 5.04
C SER A 171 0.71 0.45 5.89
N THR A 172 1.14 -0.81 5.79
CA THR A 172 2.36 -1.32 6.44
C THR A 172 3.54 -1.25 5.47
N TYR A 173 4.58 -0.51 5.86
CA TYR A 173 5.81 -0.36 5.08
C TYR A 173 6.99 -1.05 5.75
N LEU A 174 7.89 -1.59 4.93
CA LEU A 174 9.20 -2.10 5.33
C LEU A 174 10.26 -1.07 4.96
N ILE A 175 11.07 -0.72 5.94
CA ILE A 175 12.34 -0.02 5.80
C ILE A 175 13.43 -1.08 5.78
N THR A 176 14.13 -1.25 4.65
CA THR A 176 15.27 -2.17 4.57
C THR A 176 16.45 -1.58 5.34
N GLY A 177 17.12 -2.37 6.19
CA GLY A 177 18.26 -1.92 7.01
C GLY A 177 19.45 -1.47 6.15
N GLU A 178 20.23 -0.50 6.65
CA GLU A 178 21.55 -0.16 6.12
C GLU A 178 22.45 -1.40 6.26
N GLY A 179 22.83 -2.03 5.14
CA GLY A 179 23.59 -3.28 5.11
C GLY A 179 22.94 -4.39 4.28
N ALA A 180 21.65 -4.32 3.97
CA ALA A 180 21.13 -5.03 2.82
C ALA A 180 21.64 -4.27 1.59
N GLU A 181 22.69 -4.80 0.95
CA GLU A 181 23.14 -4.28 -0.34
C GLU A 181 21.91 -3.98 -1.20
N SER A 182 21.93 -2.85 -1.90
CA SER A 182 20.91 -2.45 -2.88
C SER A 182 20.94 -3.41 -4.09
N GLY A 183 21.03 -4.65 -3.77
CA GLY A 183 20.90 -5.79 -4.62
C GLY A 183 19.46 -6.20 -4.61
N SER A 184 18.77 -5.84 -5.70
CA SER A 184 17.64 -6.60 -6.22
C SER A 184 16.74 -7.16 -5.12
N ALA A 185 15.44 -6.96 -5.19
CA ALA A 185 14.47 -7.85 -4.57
C ALA A 185 14.67 -9.27 -5.14
N SER A 186 15.91 -9.75 -5.05
CA SER A 186 16.36 -11.08 -5.41
C SER A 186 15.85 -12.02 -4.34
N ALA A 187 14.99 -12.88 -4.79
CA ALA A 187 14.68 -14.11 -4.11
C ALA A 187 15.95 -14.70 -3.49
N ALA A 188 15.95 -14.87 -2.18
CA ALA A 188 16.93 -15.67 -1.51
C ALA A 188 16.88 -17.08 -2.09
N ASP A 189 17.83 -17.40 -2.96
CA ASP A 189 18.15 -18.74 -3.40
C ASP A 189 18.90 -19.41 -2.25
N GLY A 190 18.25 -20.34 -1.58
CA GLY A 190 18.88 -21.18 -0.57
C GLY A 190 19.65 -22.30 -1.25
N SER A 191 20.96 -22.12 -1.44
CA SER A 191 21.87 -23.25 -1.68
C SER A 191 22.48 -23.67 -0.35
N ALA A 192 22.06 -24.79 0.16
CA ALA A 192 22.61 -25.41 1.36
C ALA A 192 23.90 -26.14 1.01
N SER A 193 25.02 -25.74 1.60
CA SER A 193 26.13 -26.64 1.85
C SER A 193 26.32 -26.76 3.35
N GLY A 194 26.36 -28.01 3.82
CA GLY A 194 26.25 -28.37 5.22
C GLY A 194 27.42 -27.98 6.10
N SER A 195 27.09 -27.79 7.37
CA SER A 195 27.86 -28.29 8.50
C SER A 195 27.00 -28.29 9.75
N THR A 196 27.09 -29.38 10.47
CA THR A 196 26.38 -29.75 11.69
C THR A 196 26.75 -28.86 12.89
N SER A 197 25.78 -28.35 13.67
CA SER A 197 25.72 -28.45 15.14
C SER A 197 24.50 -27.79 15.76
N SER A 198 23.81 -28.57 16.58
CA SER A 198 23.06 -28.29 17.83
C SER A 198 22.04 -27.16 17.92
N GLY A 199 20.76 -27.50 17.99
CA GLY A 199 19.80 -27.09 19.04
C GLY A 199 19.35 -25.63 19.07
N GLY A 200 18.33 -25.27 18.26
CA GLY A 200 17.50 -24.06 18.45
C GLY A 200 16.15 -24.27 17.75
N PRO A 201 15.08 -23.56 18.14
CA PRO A 201 13.72 -23.88 17.67
C PRO A 201 13.59 -23.86 16.16
N GLU A 202 12.94 -24.89 15.65
CA GLU A 202 12.74 -25.21 14.24
C GLU A 202 12.34 -23.99 13.40
N HIS A 203 13.21 -23.60 12.48
CA HIS A 203 12.86 -22.75 11.36
C HIS A 203 11.87 -23.52 10.48
N SER A 204 10.59 -23.23 10.65
CA SER A 204 9.56 -23.68 9.71
C SER A 204 10.00 -23.26 8.29
N ALA A 205 10.50 -24.23 7.53
CA ALA A 205 10.81 -24.05 6.12
C ALA A 205 9.55 -23.48 5.45
N ARG A 206 9.66 -22.29 4.85
CA ARG A 206 8.55 -21.63 4.16
C ARG A 206 8.06 -22.60 3.09
N ARG A 207 6.88 -23.21 3.27
CA ARG A 207 6.27 -24.05 2.24
C ARG A 207 6.30 -23.29 0.92
N ALA A 208 6.78 -23.95 -0.14
CA ALA A 208 6.76 -23.40 -1.48
C ALA A 208 5.31 -23.00 -1.81
N PHE A 209 5.14 -21.84 -2.50
CA PHE A 209 3.82 -21.42 -2.92
C PHE A 209 3.26 -22.43 -3.95
N GLU A 210 2.18 -23.08 -3.61
CA GLU A 210 1.41 -23.93 -4.51
C GLU A 210 0.35 -23.06 -5.18
N ALA A 211 0.48 -22.86 -6.51
CA ALA A 211 -0.43 -22.03 -7.25
C ALA A 211 -1.79 -22.72 -7.39
N PRO A 212 -2.90 -22.04 -7.03
CA PRO A 212 -4.22 -22.57 -7.30
C PRO A 212 -4.51 -22.64 -8.81
N ARG A 213 -5.61 -23.29 -9.19
CA ARG A 213 -6.08 -23.25 -10.58
C ARG A 213 -6.46 -21.82 -10.94
N PRO A 214 -5.87 -21.22 -11.99
CA PRO A 214 -6.18 -19.84 -12.34
C PRO A 214 -7.62 -19.72 -12.87
N THR A 215 -8.34 -18.71 -12.37
CA THR A 215 -9.65 -18.30 -12.89
C THR A 215 -9.52 -17.14 -13.89
N GLY A 216 -8.38 -16.44 -13.88
CA GLY A 216 -8.12 -15.32 -14.77
C GLY A 216 -6.65 -15.12 -15.10
N ARG A 217 -6.40 -14.27 -16.12
CA ARG A 217 -5.07 -13.90 -16.56
C ARG A 217 -5.03 -12.42 -16.93
N TRP A 218 -4.12 -11.67 -16.31
CA TRP A 218 -3.88 -10.27 -16.67
C TRP A 218 -2.63 -10.14 -17.53
N LYS A 219 -2.77 -9.56 -18.70
CA LYS A 219 -1.65 -9.09 -19.52
C LYS A 219 -1.44 -7.61 -19.21
N LEU A 220 -0.33 -7.27 -18.59
CA LEU A 220 0.00 -5.92 -18.15
C LEU A 220 1.01 -5.32 -19.14
N PRO A 221 0.64 -4.30 -19.93
CA PRO A 221 1.56 -3.61 -20.82
C PRO A 221 2.61 -2.78 -20.07
N ALA A 222 3.65 -2.35 -20.77
CA ALA A 222 4.78 -1.62 -20.18
C ALA A 222 4.38 -0.23 -19.61
N ASP A 223 3.28 0.32 -20.08
CA ASP A 223 2.76 1.63 -19.66
C ASP A 223 1.77 1.56 -18.48
N THR A 224 1.47 0.36 -17.96
CA THR A 224 0.54 0.16 -16.83
C THR A 224 0.88 1.07 -15.64
N GLY A 225 2.18 1.19 -15.31
CA GLY A 225 2.60 2.06 -14.22
C GLY A 225 2.29 3.54 -14.48
N ARG A 226 2.52 4.04 -15.71
CA ARG A 226 2.19 5.42 -16.08
C ARG A 226 0.69 5.68 -16.12
N ARG A 227 -0.10 4.70 -16.58
CA ARG A 227 -1.56 4.80 -16.60
C ARG A 227 -2.10 4.90 -15.17
N TYR A 228 -1.59 4.09 -14.26
CA TYR A 228 -1.99 4.20 -12.85
C TYR A 228 -1.49 5.52 -12.23
N ALA A 229 -0.28 5.96 -12.53
CA ALA A 229 0.23 7.25 -12.07
C ALA A 229 -0.65 8.43 -12.52
N ALA A 230 -1.28 8.35 -13.69
CA ALA A 230 -2.17 9.40 -14.20
C ALA A 230 -3.43 9.57 -13.32
N VAL A 231 -3.98 8.49 -12.77
CA VAL A 231 -5.18 8.53 -11.92
C VAL A 231 -4.84 8.62 -10.44
N SER A 232 -3.74 8.00 -10.00
CA SER A 232 -3.32 8.02 -8.60
C SER A 232 -2.50 9.25 -8.24
N GLY A 233 -1.75 9.80 -9.20
CA GLY A 233 -0.73 10.81 -8.96
C GLY A 233 0.59 10.25 -8.46
N ASP A 234 0.70 8.95 -8.16
CA ASP A 234 1.94 8.33 -7.70
C ASP A 234 2.95 8.17 -8.85
N VAL A 235 3.86 9.11 -8.91
CA VAL A 235 4.93 9.18 -9.94
C VAL A 235 6.25 8.59 -9.46
N ASN A 236 6.23 7.63 -8.52
CA ASN A 236 7.44 6.97 -8.07
C ASN A 236 8.19 6.37 -9.28
N PRO A 237 9.47 6.74 -9.50
CA PRO A 237 10.23 6.37 -10.70
C PRO A 237 10.30 4.86 -11.00
N ILE A 238 10.21 4.01 -9.98
CA ILE A 238 10.27 2.55 -10.17
C ILE A 238 9.11 1.98 -11.00
N HIS A 239 8.03 2.75 -11.14
CA HIS A 239 6.83 2.34 -11.87
C HIS A 239 6.74 2.93 -13.30
N LEU A 240 7.52 3.99 -13.59
CA LEU A 240 7.31 4.80 -14.80
C LEU A 240 8.03 4.25 -16.03
N SER A 241 9.24 3.73 -15.87
CA SER A 241 10.04 3.19 -16.97
C SER A 241 11.04 2.14 -16.51
N ALA A 242 11.53 1.31 -17.44
CA ALA A 242 12.62 0.38 -17.14
C ALA A 242 13.92 1.09 -16.79
N LEU A 243 14.18 2.27 -17.39
CA LEU A 243 15.40 3.04 -17.13
C LEU A 243 15.40 3.62 -15.71
N SER A 244 14.31 4.28 -15.32
CA SER A 244 14.17 4.82 -13.97
C SER A 244 14.17 3.71 -12.92
N ALA A 245 13.49 2.58 -13.18
CA ALA A 245 13.47 1.45 -12.26
C ALA A 245 14.86 0.85 -12.02
N LYS A 246 15.72 0.79 -13.07
CA LYS A 246 17.11 0.31 -12.95
C LYS A 246 17.94 1.18 -12.02
N ALA A 247 17.74 2.50 -12.03
CA ALA A 247 18.43 3.41 -11.11
C ALA A 247 18.10 3.13 -9.63
N PHE A 248 16.98 2.44 -9.35
CA PHE A 248 16.55 2.02 -8.01
C PHE A 248 16.69 0.50 -7.77
N GLY A 249 17.52 -0.20 -8.55
CA GLY A 249 17.85 -1.61 -8.35
C GLY A 249 16.84 -2.61 -8.91
N PHE A 250 15.83 -2.17 -9.67
CA PHE A 250 14.87 -3.05 -10.32
C PHE A 250 15.26 -3.30 -11.78
N PRO A 251 15.27 -4.55 -12.26
CA PRO A 251 15.67 -4.85 -13.65
C PRO A 251 14.68 -4.30 -14.69
N ARG A 252 13.42 -4.06 -14.30
CA ARG A 252 12.33 -3.53 -15.10
C ARG A 252 11.44 -2.65 -14.25
N ALA A 253 10.58 -1.83 -14.90
CA ALA A 253 9.48 -1.19 -14.20
C ALA A 253 8.57 -2.25 -13.55
N ILE A 254 7.96 -1.88 -12.42
CA ILE A 254 7.02 -2.73 -11.69
C ILE A 254 5.66 -2.05 -11.62
N ALA A 255 4.59 -2.83 -11.58
CA ALA A 255 3.26 -2.29 -11.33
C ALA A 255 3.18 -1.77 -9.89
N HIS A 256 2.41 -0.71 -9.65
CA HIS A 256 2.05 -0.30 -8.30
C HIS A 256 1.31 -1.44 -7.60
N GLY A 257 1.61 -1.71 -6.35
CA GLY A 257 0.90 -2.71 -5.57
C GLY A 257 -0.59 -2.43 -5.55
N MET A 258 -0.97 -1.19 -5.25
CA MET A 258 -2.37 -0.77 -5.19
C MET A 258 -3.11 -0.82 -6.54
N TYR A 259 -2.41 -0.75 -7.68
CA TYR A 259 -3.03 -1.05 -8.97
C TYR A 259 -3.52 -2.51 -9.03
N THR A 260 -2.66 -3.46 -8.65
CA THR A 260 -3.04 -4.89 -8.68
C THR A 260 -4.13 -5.20 -7.67
N ALA A 261 -4.04 -4.60 -6.49
CA ALA A 261 -5.04 -4.74 -5.43
C ALA A 261 -6.41 -4.16 -5.83
N SER A 262 -6.42 -2.93 -6.38
CA SER A 262 -7.66 -2.27 -6.82
C SER A 262 -8.32 -3.00 -7.99
N ARG A 263 -7.52 -3.51 -8.93
CA ARG A 263 -8.04 -4.32 -10.02
C ARG A 263 -8.66 -5.63 -9.49
N ALA A 264 -7.99 -6.30 -8.55
CA ALA A 264 -8.54 -7.50 -7.92
C ALA A 264 -9.84 -7.20 -7.15
N PHE A 265 -9.91 -6.06 -6.47
CA PHE A 265 -11.12 -5.60 -5.81
C PHE A 265 -12.26 -5.37 -6.82
N THR A 266 -12.01 -4.64 -7.90
CA THR A 266 -13.02 -4.39 -8.94
C THR A 266 -13.55 -5.69 -9.55
N GLU A 267 -12.65 -6.62 -9.91
CA GLU A 267 -13.02 -7.91 -10.51
C GLU A 267 -13.74 -8.85 -9.51
N SER A 268 -13.65 -8.60 -8.18
CA SER A 268 -14.39 -9.36 -7.17
C SER A 268 -15.90 -9.10 -7.19
N GLY A 269 -16.33 -7.97 -7.76
CA GLY A 269 -17.75 -7.63 -7.86
C GLY A 269 -18.41 -7.31 -6.52
N VAL A 270 -17.65 -6.94 -5.50
CA VAL A 270 -18.20 -6.61 -4.16
C VAL A 270 -19.09 -5.37 -4.22
N ASP A 271 -20.18 -5.41 -3.50
CA ASP A 271 -21.17 -4.33 -3.42
C ASP A 271 -20.63 -3.13 -2.61
N LEU A 272 -20.36 -2.03 -3.30
CA LEU A 272 -19.89 -0.77 -2.71
C LEU A 272 -20.95 -0.02 -1.89
N SER A 273 -22.22 -0.45 -1.94
CA SER A 273 -23.29 0.16 -1.15
C SER A 273 -23.29 -0.26 0.31
N ARG A 274 -22.41 -1.20 0.69
CA ARG A 274 -22.28 -1.73 2.05
C ARG A 274 -20.97 -1.31 2.69
N PRO A 275 -20.91 -1.24 4.03
CA PRO A 275 -19.63 -1.21 4.74
C PRO A 275 -18.77 -2.42 4.35
N LEU A 276 -17.45 -2.23 4.27
CA LEU A 276 -16.55 -3.29 3.85
C LEU A 276 -15.19 -3.21 4.53
N ARG A 277 -14.53 -4.35 4.56
CA ARG A 277 -13.12 -4.50 4.89
C ARG A 277 -12.38 -5.03 3.67
N TRP A 278 -11.26 -4.40 3.33
CA TRP A 278 -10.39 -4.79 2.24
C TRP A 278 -8.96 -4.95 2.76
N ASP A 279 -8.47 -6.17 2.78
CA ASP A 279 -7.12 -6.54 3.20
C ASP A 279 -6.27 -6.91 1.99
N VAL A 280 -5.04 -6.44 1.98
CA VAL A 280 -4.08 -6.69 0.90
C VAL A 280 -2.73 -7.07 1.48
N SER A 281 -2.07 -8.08 0.90
CA SER A 281 -0.66 -8.36 1.13
C SER A 281 0.13 -8.39 -0.18
N PHE A 282 1.36 -7.85 -0.15
CA PHE A 282 2.28 -7.80 -1.29
C PHE A 282 3.51 -8.66 -0.99
N ASP A 283 3.73 -9.71 -1.79
CA ASP A 283 4.81 -10.69 -1.58
C ASP A 283 5.97 -10.48 -2.55
N ALA A 284 5.67 -10.18 -3.82
CA ALA A 284 6.67 -10.00 -4.85
C ALA A 284 6.23 -8.97 -5.89
N PRO A 285 7.19 -8.19 -6.47
CA PRO A 285 6.86 -7.21 -7.49
C PRO A 285 6.32 -7.85 -8.77
N VAL A 286 5.33 -7.20 -9.37
CA VAL A 286 4.82 -7.52 -10.70
C VAL A 286 5.59 -6.69 -11.72
N THR A 287 6.46 -7.33 -12.49
CA THR A 287 7.30 -6.64 -13.50
C THR A 287 6.50 -6.29 -14.75
N LEU A 288 6.82 -5.15 -15.37
CA LEU A 288 6.17 -4.64 -16.59
C LEU A 288 7.13 -4.64 -17.78
N PRO A 289 6.67 -5.02 -19.02
CA PRO A 289 5.42 -5.75 -19.22
C PRO A 289 5.45 -7.14 -18.56
N GLY A 290 4.27 -7.66 -18.24
CA GLY A 290 4.20 -8.94 -17.57
C GLY A 290 2.83 -9.61 -17.66
N THR A 291 2.78 -10.84 -17.18
CA THR A 291 1.53 -11.61 -17.03
C THR A 291 1.37 -12.01 -15.57
N VAL A 292 0.18 -11.81 -15.05
CA VAL A 292 -0.25 -12.26 -13.72
C VAL A 292 -1.39 -13.25 -13.92
N LEU A 293 -1.30 -14.39 -13.28
CA LEU A 293 -2.42 -15.33 -13.14
C LEU A 293 -3.14 -14.99 -11.85
N VAL A 294 -4.47 -15.06 -11.85
CA VAL A 294 -5.29 -14.80 -10.67
C VAL A 294 -6.26 -15.95 -10.44
N ALA A 295 -6.54 -16.20 -9.18
CA ALA A 295 -7.61 -17.08 -8.76
C ALA A 295 -8.49 -16.35 -7.75
N TYR A 296 -9.77 -16.34 -8.02
CA TYR A 296 -10.81 -15.85 -7.11
C TYR A 296 -11.49 -17.04 -6.46
N ASP A 297 -11.70 -16.91 -5.17
CA ASP A 297 -12.43 -17.87 -4.34
C ASP A 297 -13.46 -17.10 -3.51
N ASP A 298 -14.70 -17.55 -3.54
CA ASP A 298 -15.73 -17.04 -2.66
C ASP A 298 -15.42 -17.55 -1.25
N ASP A 299 -14.99 -16.67 -0.38
CA ASP A 299 -14.79 -16.96 1.05
C ASP A 299 -16.16 -17.03 1.75
N ARG A 300 -17.00 -17.96 1.27
CA ARG A 300 -18.20 -18.36 1.99
C ARG A 300 -17.74 -19.28 3.08
N GLY A 301 -17.16 -18.69 4.15
CA GLY A 301 -16.66 -19.36 5.32
C GLY A 301 -16.58 -20.88 5.19
N SER A 302 -15.39 -21.43 5.16
CA SER A 302 -15.17 -22.85 5.50
C SER A 302 -15.52 -23.06 6.99
N GLY A 303 -16.73 -22.61 7.36
CA GLY A 303 -17.34 -22.83 8.66
C GLY A 303 -17.66 -24.30 8.80
N ASP A 304 -17.05 -24.91 9.80
CA ASP A 304 -17.43 -26.21 10.36
C ASP A 304 -18.97 -26.34 10.35
N PRO A 305 -19.56 -27.40 9.77
CA PRO A 305 -21.01 -27.57 9.65
C PRO A 305 -21.78 -27.59 10.99
N GLN A 306 -21.09 -27.50 12.13
CA GLN A 306 -21.65 -27.55 13.49
C GLN A 306 -21.61 -26.23 14.27
N GLY A 307 -21.18 -25.10 13.67
CA GLY A 307 -21.26 -23.77 14.29
C GLY A 307 -22.70 -23.26 14.31
N SER A 308 -23.27 -23.20 15.49
CA SER A 308 -24.63 -22.66 15.76
C SER A 308 -24.72 -21.19 15.35
N GLY A 309 -25.55 -20.89 14.36
CA GLY A 309 -26.44 -19.74 14.19
C GLY A 309 -25.85 -18.32 14.28
N ASP A 310 -26.04 -17.59 13.23
CA ASP A 310 -26.18 -16.13 13.10
C ASP A 310 -25.18 -15.35 12.25
N ASP A 311 -24.26 -15.99 11.52
CA ASP A 311 -23.32 -15.28 10.64
C ASP A 311 -23.67 -15.44 9.13
N ARG A 312 -24.97 -15.27 8.79
CA ARG A 312 -25.46 -15.40 7.40
C ARG A 312 -25.30 -14.13 6.56
N GLY A 313 -24.51 -13.15 6.99
CA GLY A 313 -24.44 -11.82 6.37
C GLY A 313 -23.12 -11.38 5.75
N SER A 314 -22.00 -11.96 6.08
CA SER A 314 -20.68 -11.53 5.58
C SER A 314 -20.24 -12.37 4.38
N GLY A 315 -20.53 -11.89 3.16
CA GLY A 315 -19.95 -12.44 1.93
C GLY A 315 -18.52 -11.96 1.77
N GLY A 316 -17.55 -12.87 1.70
CA GLY A 316 -16.15 -12.54 1.43
C GLY A 316 -15.70 -13.05 0.06
N VAL A 317 -14.76 -12.35 -0.58
CA VAL A 317 -14.08 -12.79 -1.79
C VAL A 317 -12.57 -12.69 -1.56
N ARG A 318 -11.86 -13.75 -1.89
CA ARG A 318 -10.41 -13.78 -1.84
C ARG A 318 -9.84 -13.87 -3.25
N CYS A 319 -8.78 -13.10 -3.54
CA CYS A 319 -8.04 -13.17 -4.80
C CYS A 319 -6.57 -13.38 -4.52
N VAL A 320 -5.97 -14.37 -5.16
CA VAL A 320 -4.51 -14.57 -5.15
C VAL A 320 -3.98 -14.29 -6.54
N GLY A 321 -2.94 -13.44 -6.63
CA GLY A 321 -2.25 -13.14 -7.88
C GLY A 321 -0.80 -13.63 -7.87
N TRP A 322 -0.37 -14.30 -8.94
CA TRP A 322 1.00 -14.85 -9.03
C TRP A 322 1.56 -14.79 -10.45
N ARG A 323 2.87 -14.92 -10.54
CA ARG A 323 3.57 -15.14 -11.80
C ARG A 323 3.82 -16.64 -11.97
N ALA A 324 3.65 -17.13 -13.20
CA ALA A 324 4.03 -18.47 -13.54
C ALA A 324 5.53 -18.70 -13.29
N GLY A 325 5.89 -19.94 -12.99
CA GLY A 325 7.29 -20.35 -12.91
C GLY A 325 7.99 -20.26 -14.27
N SER A 326 9.31 -20.20 -14.27
CA SER A 326 10.15 -20.18 -15.47
C SER A 326 11.41 -21.01 -15.22
N GLY A 327 11.69 -21.98 -16.09
CA GLY A 327 12.76 -22.95 -15.89
C GLY A 327 12.53 -23.73 -14.60
N ASP A 328 13.55 -23.89 -13.78
CA ASP A 328 13.51 -24.62 -12.50
C ASP A 328 12.82 -23.83 -11.36
N LYS A 329 12.40 -22.58 -11.62
CA LYS A 329 11.73 -21.74 -10.62
C LYS A 329 10.22 -21.96 -10.67
N GLY A 330 9.65 -22.41 -9.58
CA GLY A 330 8.22 -22.58 -9.40
C GLY A 330 7.43 -21.25 -9.47
N PRO A 331 6.09 -21.31 -9.40
CA PRO A 331 5.23 -20.14 -9.39
C PRO A 331 5.53 -19.26 -8.17
N ARG A 332 5.36 -17.94 -8.32
CA ARG A 332 5.64 -16.99 -7.24
C ARG A 332 4.45 -16.09 -6.99
N ARG A 333 3.88 -16.14 -5.79
CA ARG A 333 2.82 -15.24 -5.34
C ARG A 333 3.33 -13.80 -5.37
N CYS A 334 2.52 -12.91 -5.93
CA CYS A 334 2.79 -11.49 -6.00
C CYS A 334 1.96 -10.70 -4.99
N PHE A 335 0.69 -11.05 -4.86
CA PHE A 335 -0.23 -10.40 -3.93
C PHE A 335 -1.37 -11.33 -3.54
N GLU A 336 -2.02 -10.96 -2.46
CA GLU A 336 -3.29 -11.54 -2.02
C GLU A 336 -4.21 -10.42 -1.58
N VAL A 337 -5.47 -10.53 -1.93
CA VAL A 337 -6.55 -9.58 -1.63
C VAL A 337 -7.69 -10.35 -0.98
N ALA A 338 -8.23 -9.83 0.10
CA ALA A 338 -9.46 -10.31 0.70
C ALA A 338 -10.41 -9.12 0.89
N VAL A 339 -11.67 -9.29 0.46
CA VAL A 339 -12.72 -8.29 0.64
C VAL A 339 -13.88 -8.93 1.37
N THR A 340 -14.34 -8.31 2.43
CA THR A 340 -15.47 -8.77 3.24
C THR A 340 -16.46 -7.63 3.38
N THR A 341 -17.73 -7.85 3.05
CA THR A 341 -18.82 -6.92 3.38
C THR A 341 -19.16 -7.07 4.85
N LEU A 342 -19.35 -5.95 5.51
CA LEU A 342 -19.72 -5.90 6.92
C LEU A 342 -21.25 -5.82 7.04
N GLY A 343 -21.78 -6.40 8.10
CA GLY A 343 -23.21 -6.44 8.37
C GLY A 343 -23.79 -5.11 8.83
#